data_72323b856eabed780b1a59c3ceed99cb
#
_entry.id   72323b856eabed780b1a59c3ceed99cb
#
_cell.length_a   1.000
_cell.length_b   1.000
_cell.length_c   1.000
_cell.angle_alpha   90.00
_cell.angle_beta   90.00
_cell.angle_gamma   90.00
#
_symmetry.space_group_name_H-M   'P 1'
#
loop_
_entity.id
_entity.type
_entity.pdbx_description
1 polymer ?
#
loop_
_entity_poly.entity_id
_entity_poly.type
_entity_poly.pdbx_seq_one_letter_code
_entity_poly.pdbx_strand_id
1 'polypeptide(L)'
;MGISIAAVQNTLELHNLGYFKNSKKVIEIGSQELHLKKNDLKELYDYAGLDSKIIDSFPNIDNYPKSPKCSAKYFYQSLGFEEYKSIDINSEHGAIKFDLNKPFQDSSLFNKFDLVTDHGSCEHVFNISECYKTIHNLTKKNGYIVIAQGLLKGNGYFLFDKSFVDG
;
A
#
# COMPACT_ATOMS: atom_id res chain seq x y z
N MET A 1 8.77 -1.49 6.34
CA MET A 1 7.77 -2.45 5.80
C MET A 1 7.82 -2.41 4.28
N GLY A 2 7.21 -3.36 3.57
CA GLY A 2 7.35 -3.34 2.12
C GLY A 2 6.33 -4.16 1.37
N ILE A 3 6.02 -3.70 0.17
CA ILE A 3 5.15 -4.39 -0.76
C ILE A 3 5.92 -5.54 -1.40
N SER A 4 5.48 -6.77 -1.17
CA SER A 4 6.07 -7.97 -1.74
C SER A 4 5.72 -8.16 -3.22
N ILE A 5 6.43 -9.07 -3.89
CA ILE A 5 6.15 -9.45 -5.29
C ILE A 5 4.68 -9.88 -5.46
N ALA A 6 4.12 -10.64 -4.52
CA ALA A 6 2.72 -11.09 -4.58
C ALA A 6 1.74 -9.90 -4.44
N ALA A 7 2.03 -8.93 -3.58
CA ALA A 7 1.19 -7.75 -3.42
C ALA A 7 1.22 -6.85 -4.66
N VAL A 8 2.40 -6.70 -5.29
CA VAL A 8 2.54 -6.00 -6.58
C VAL A 8 1.73 -6.72 -7.66
N GLN A 9 1.88 -8.04 -7.79
CA GLN A 9 1.14 -8.83 -8.78
C GLN A 9 -0.37 -8.68 -8.62
N ASN A 10 -0.89 -8.83 -7.39
CA ASN A 10 -2.32 -8.66 -7.12
C ASN A 10 -2.82 -7.25 -7.45
N THR A 11 -2.02 -6.21 -7.15
CA THR A 11 -2.38 -4.83 -7.47
C THR A 11 -2.43 -4.59 -8.98
N LEU A 12 -1.47 -5.14 -9.74
CA LEU A 12 -1.47 -5.09 -11.21
C LEU A 12 -2.66 -5.83 -11.81
N GLU A 13 -3.05 -6.96 -11.25
CA GLU A 13 -4.23 -7.71 -11.68
C GLU A 13 -5.51 -6.91 -11.45
N LEU A 14 -5.69 -6.30 -10.28
CA LEU A 14 -6.82 -5.42 -10.01
C LEU A 14 -6.84 -4.21 -10.96
N HIS A 15 -5.67 -3.64 -11.28
CA HIS A 15 -5.55 -2.58 -12.26
C HIS A 15 -6.03 -3.04 -13.66
N ASN A 16 -5.59 -4.20 -14.12
CA ASN A 16 -5.96 -4.76 -15.43
C ASN A 16 -7.45 -5.13 -15.52
N LEU A 17 -8.04 -5.56 -14.40
CA LEU A 17 -9.49 -5.79 -14.30
C LEU A 17 -10.30 -4.48 -14.29
N GLY A 18 -9.63 -3.33 -14.28
CA GLY A 18 -10.26 -2.01 -14.40
C GLY A 18 -10.76 -1.42 -13.08
N TYR A 19 -10.47 -2.03 -11.93
CA TYR A 19 -10.90 -1.51 -10.62
C TYR A 19 -10.40 -0.10 -10.35
N PHE A 20 -9.21 0.26 -10.87
CA PHE A 20 -8.61 1.57 -10.61
C PHE A 20 -8.75 2.57 -11.77
N LYS A 21 -9.53 2.24 -12.81
CA LYS A 21 -9.65 3.07 -14.04
C LYS A 21 -9.95 4.55 -13.78
N ASN A 22 -10.74 4.83 -12.75
CA ASN A 22 -11.15 6.19 -12.37
C ASN A 22 -10.54 6.64 -11.04
N SER A 23 -9.59 5.88 -10.51
CA SER A 23 -8.93 6.17 -9.24
C SER A 23 -7.78 7.15 -9.44
N LYS A 24 -7.73 8.20 -8.63
CA LYS A 24 -6.71 9.25 -8.71
C LYS A 24 -5.89 9.40 -7.43
N LYS A 25 -6.46 8.99 -6.31
CA LYS A 25 -5.89 9.22 -4.98
C LYS A 25 -5.72 7.90 -4.24
N VAL A 26 -4.52 7.63 -3.79
CA VAL A 26 -4.20 6.49 -2.94
C VAL A 26 -3.55 6.93 -1.64
N ILE A 27 -3.90 6.25 -0.56
CA ILE A 27 -3.18 6.39 0.72
C ILE A 27 -2.83 5.00 1.27
N GLU A 28 -1.61 4.85 1.72
CA GLU A 28 -1.11 3.63 2.34
C GLU A 28 -1.05 3.74 3.86
N ILE A 29 -1.42 2.67 4.51
CA ILE A 29 -1.15 2.44 5.93
C ILE A 29 0.25 1.84 6.05
N GLY A 30 1.14 2.61 6.67
CA GLY A 30 2.57 2.35 6.68
C GLY A 30 3.32 3.01 5.50
N SER A 31 4.55 3.38 5.73
CA SER A 31 5.45 3.92 4.71
C SER A 31 6.09 2.76 3.95
N GLN A 32 5.44 2.31 2.88
CA GLN A 32 5.82 1.10 2.17
C GLN A 32 6.96 1.34 1.16
N GLU A 33 7.82 0.34 1.07
CA GLU A 33 8.90 0.26 0.10
C GLU A 33 8.67 -0.94 -0.84
N LEU A 34 9.22 -0.92 -2.03
CA LEU A 34 9.19 -2.05 -2.95
C LEU A 34 10.21 -3.11 -2.51
N HIS A 35 9.72 -4.27 -2.08
CA HIS A 35 10.53 -5.41 -1.63
C HIS A 35 10.63 -6.48 -2.71
N LEU A 36 11.14 -6.08 -3.87
CA LEU A 36 11.42 -6.96 -5.01
C LEU A 36 12.55 -6.37 -5.86
N LYS A 37 13.19 -7.20 -6.68
CA LYS A 37 14.24 -6.74 -7.60
C LYS A 37 13.61 -6.01 -8.78
N LYS A 38 14.36 -5.08 -9.35
CA LYS A 38 13.98 -4.32 -10.54
C LYS A 38 13.51 -5.22 -11.71
N ASN A 39 14.25 -6.28 -11.99
CA ASN A 39 13.91 -7.20 -13.08
C ASN A 39 12.59 -7.93 -12.83
N ASP A 40 12.35 -8.39 -11.57
CA ASP A 40 11.08 -9.03 -11.21
C ASP A 40 9.90 -8.05 -11.41
N LEU A 41 10.10 -6.77 -11.06
CA LEU A 41 9.07 -5.74 -11.29
C LEU A 41 8.82 -5.51 -12.77
N LYS A 42 9.89 -5.46 -13.59
CA LYS A 42 9.76 -5.32 -15.05
C LYS A 42 8.98 -6.48 -15.67
N GLU A 43 9.30 -7.70 -15.27
CA GLU A 43 8.58 -8.89 -15.76
C GLU A 43 7.09 -8.84 -15.42
N LEU A 44 6.74 -8.39 -14.20
CA LEU A 44 5.34 -8.21 -13.79
C LEU A 44 4.63 -7.13 -14.63
N TYR A 45 5.31 -6.03 -14.96
CA TYR A 45 4.74 -4.97 -15.81
C TYR A 45 4.52 -5.47 -17.24
N ASP A 46 5.51 -6.15 -17.82
CA ASP A 46 5.39 -6.73 -19.16
C ASP A 46 4.25 -7.76 -19.22
N TYR A 47 4.13 -8.61 -18.19
CA TYR A 47 3.02 -9.56 -18.05
C TYR A 47 1.65 -8.87 -17.96
N ALA A 48 1.60 -7.73 -17.25
CA ALA A 48 0.40 -6.91 -17.13
C ALA A 48 0.12 -6.04 -18.37
N GLY A 49 0.97 -6.06 -19.40
CA GLY A 49 0.82 -5.25 -20.60
C GLY A 49 1.13 -3.76 -20.40
N LEU A 50 1.90 -3.42 -19.36
CA LEU A 50 2.32 -2.06 -19.04
C LEU A 50 3.74 -1.79 -19.55
N ASP A 51 4.08 -0.52 -19.77
CA ASP A 51 5.43 -0.14 -20.17
C ASP A 51 6.43 -0.28 -19.01
N SER A 52 7.21 -1.38 -19.03
CA SER A 52 8.21 -1.66 -18.02
C SER A 52 9.42 -0.70 -18.01
N LYS A 53 9.60 0.12 -19.06
CA LYS A 53 10.68 1.11 -19.15
C LYS A 53 10.54 2.20 -18.10
N ILE A 54 9.33 2.51 -17.67
CA ILE A 54 9.09 3.52 -16.62
C ILE A 54 9.84 3.18 -15.32
N ILE A 55 10.05 1.89 -15.04
CA ILE A 55 10.71 1.39 -13.84
C ILE A 55 12.17 1.87 -13.76
N ASP A 56 12.81 2.11 -14.91
CA ASP A 56 14.17 2.63 -14.94
C ASP A 56 14.31 4.02 -14.31
N SER A 57 13.22 4.76 -14.23
CA SER A 57 13.17 6.07 -13.58
C SER A 57 12.88 6.03 -12.07
N PHE A 58 12.58 4.85 -11.51
CA PHE A 58 12.25 4.75 -10.08
C PHE A 58 13.49 4.91 -9.22
N PRO A 59 13.51 5.88 -8.28
CA PRO A 59 14.67 6.07 -7.41
C PRO A 59 14.94 4.83 -6.56
N ASN A 60 16.22 4.49 -6.42
CA ASN A 60 16.68 3.39 -5.55
C ASN A 60 16.15 2.00 -5.89
N ILE A 61 15.52 1.79 -7.05
CA ILE A 61 14.93 0.50 -7.42
C ILE A 61 15.97 -0.62 -7.52
N ASP A 62 17.22 -0.27 -7.85
CA ASP A 62 18.34 -1.22 -7.94
C ASP A 62 18.92 -1.61 -6.58
N ASN A 63 18.52 -0.92 -5.50
CA ASN A 63 19.15 -1.11 -4.19
C ASN A 63 18.66 -2.37 -3.46
N TYR A 64 17.42 -2.82 -3.71
CA TYR A 64 16.87 -3.96 -2.98
C TYR A 64 17.79 -5.20 -3.03
N PRO A 65 18.08 -5.87 -1.90
CA PRO A 65 17.46 -5.72 -0.56
C PRO A 65 18.07 -4.64 0.34
N LYS A 66 19.06 -3.88 -0.11
CA LYS A 66 19.74 -2.82 0.68
C LYS A 66 18.91 -1.54 0.72
N SER A 67 19.13 -0.73 1.77
CA SER A 67 18.54 0.61 1.89
C SER A 67 19.48 1.68 1.32
N PRO A 68 18.94 2.85 0.89
CA PRO A 68 17.49 3.16 0.80
C PRO A 68 16.82 2.40 -0.35
N LYS A 69 15.60 1.92 -0.12
CA LYS A 69 14.80 1.23 -1.13
C LYS A 69 13.85 2.19 -1.84
N CYS A 70 13.27 1.72 -2.95
CA CYS A 70 12.27 2.48 -3.69
C CYS A 70 10.97 2.57 -2.89
N SER A 71 10.42 3.79 -2.72
CA SER A 71 9.10 3.99 -2.15
C SER A 71 8.00 3.44 -3.07
N ALA A 72 6.97 2.85 -2.49
CA ALA A 72 5.77 2.40 -3.20
C ALA A 72 5.04 3.52 -3.95
N LYS A 73 5.28 4.78 -3.60
CA LYS A 73 4.77 5.95 -4.31
C LYS A 73 4.96 5.85 -5.82
N TYR A 74 6.15 5.46 -6.27
CA TYR A 74 6.48 5.41 -7.70
C TYR A 74 5.70 4.31 -8.43
N PHE A 75 5.44 3.20 -7.75
CA PHE A 75 4.58 2.13 -8.25
C PHE A 75 3.15 2.63 -8.48
N TYR A 76 2.52 3.24 -7.47
CA TYR A 76 1.16 3.75 -7.62
C TYR A 76 1.06 4.88 -8.66
N GLN A 77 2.03 5.78 -8.69
CA GLN A 77 2.06 6.85 -9.69
C GLN A 77 2.15 6.31 -11.12
N SER A 78 2.89 5.24 -11.35
CA SER A 78 2.97 4.60 -12.67
C SER A 78 1.68 3.91 -13.10
N LEU A 79 0.79 3.59 -12.15
CA LEU A 79 -0.56 3.07 -12.40
C LEU A 79 -1.61 4.18 -12.62
N GLY A 80 -1.19 5.45 -12.64
CA GLY A 80 -2.06 6.60 -12.92
C GLY A 80 -2.65 7.29 -11.70
N PHE A 81 -2.21 6.93 -10.47
CA PHE A 81 -2.58 7.69 -9.28
C PHE A 81 -1.84 9.03 -9.25
N GLU A 82 -2.59 10.13 -9.20
CA GLU A 82 -2.06 11.50 -9.25
C GLU A 82 -1.64 11.97 -7.85
N GLU A 83 -2.34 11.53 -6.82
CA GLU A 83 -2.04 11.83 -5.41
C GLU A 83 -1.73 10.55 -4.64
N TYR A 84 -0.54 10.49 -4.05
CA TYR A 84 -0.12 9.43 -3.15
C TYR A 84 0.22 10.03 -1.78
N LYS A 85 -0.32 9.41 -0.73
CA LYS A 85 0.04 9.67 0.66
C LYS A 85 0.32 8.35 1.39
N SER A 86 0.98 8.45 2.52
CA SER A 86 1.11 7.34 3.46
C SER A 86 1.04 7.86 4.90
N ILE A 87 0.69 6.99 5.83
CA ILE A 87 0.62 7.28 7.27
C ILE A 87 1.55 6.31 7.98
N ASP A 88 2.54 6.81 8.72
CA ASP A 88 3.45 5.98 9.49
C ASP A 88 3.98 6.75 10.71
N ILE A 89 4.38 6.02 11.75
CA ILE A 89 5.01 6.61 12.94
C ILE A 89 6.42 7.13 12.65
N ASN A 90 7.12 6.57 11.65
CA ASN A 90 8.51 6.88 11.32
C ASN A 90 8.68 8.07 10.37
N SER A 91 7.62 8.53 9.71
CA SER A 91 7.64 9.60 8.71
C SER A 91 8.54 9.37 7.49
N GLU A 92 8.98 8.13 7.23
CA GLU A 92 9.81 7.80 6.07
C GLU A 92 9.03 8.07 4.77
N HIS A 93 9.77 8.35 3.70
CA HIS A 93 9.23 8.67 2.38
C HIS A 93 8.17 9.80 2.37
N GLY A 94 8.22 10.70 3.38
CA GLY A 94 7.27 11.81 3.50
C GLY A 94 5.90 11.39 4.06
N ALA A 95 5.82 10.26 4.75
CA ALA A 95 4.60 9.81 5.39
C ALA A 95 4.09 10.80 6.44
N ILE A 96 2.78 10.93 6.55
CA ILE A 96 2.11 11.63 7.63
C ILE A 96 2.46 10.93 8.93
N LYS A 97 3.16 11.62 9.82
CA LYS A 97 3.57 11.05 11.11
C LYS A 97 2.37 10.89 12.01
N PHE A 98 1.97 9.65 12.28
CA PHE A 98 0.84 9.36 13.12
C PHE A 98 0.94 7.98 13.77
N ASP A 99 0.49 7.89 15.02
CA ASP A 99 0.36 6.65 15.78
C ASP A 99 -1.02 6.03 15.54
N LEU A 100 -1.08 4.99 14.74
CA LEU A 100 -2.32 4.28 14.37
C LEU A 100 -3.05 3.60 15.53
N ASN A 101 -2.45 3.57 16.74
CA ASN A 101 -3.17 3.17 17.95
C ASN A 101 -4.17 4.23 18.45
N LYS A 102 -4.15 5.43 17.90
CA LYS A 102 -4.96 6.58 18.29
C LYS A 102 -6.03 6.89 17.24
N PRO A 103 -7.15 7.50 17.65
CA PRO A 103 -8.13 8.01 16.70
C PRO A 103 -7.50 9.04 15.75
N PHE A 104 -7.62 8.81 14.44
CA PHE A 104 -7.14 9.75 13.45
C PHE A 104 -8.05 10.95 13.39
N GLN A 105 -7.51 12.16 13.57
CA GLN A 105 -8.29 13.37 13.78
C GLN A 105 -8.31 14.34 12.58
N ASP A 106 -7.42 14.16 11.60
CA ASP A 106 -7.40 15.03 10.42
C ASP A 106 -8.58 14.72 9.49
N SER A 107 -9.72 15.31 9.81
CA SER A 107 -10.95 15.15 9.02
C SER A 107 -10.84 15.70 7.60
N SER A 108 -9.83 16.50 7.28
CA SER A 108 -9.60 16.98 5.91
C SER A 108 -9.26 15.86 4.93
N LEU A 109 -8.78 14.72 5.45
CA LEU A 109 -8.44 13.53 4.68
C LEU A 109 -9.59 12.50 4.61
N PHE A 110 -10.67 12.69 5.37
CA PHE A 110 -11.78 11.73 5.41
C PHE A 110 -12.55 11.70 4.10
N ASN A 111 -12.90 10.50 3.65
CA ASN A 111 -13.63 10.25 2.41
C ASN A 111 -12.95 10.84 1.15
N LYS A 112 -11.62 10.83 1.10
CA LYS A 112 -10.86 11.46 0.01
C LYS A 112 -10.19 10.48 -0.93
N PHE A 113 -9.86 9.26 -0.46
CA PHE A 113 -9.02 8.36 -1.23
C PHE A 113 -9.83 7.32 -1.98
N ASP A 114 -9.50 7.16 -3.26
CA ASP A 114 -10.10 6.15 -4.14
C ASP A 114 -9.64 4.74 -3.77
N LEU A 115 -8.41 4.65 -3.26
CA LEU A 115 -7.79 3.43 -2.80
C LEU A 115 -7.09 3.68 -1.46
N VAL A 116 -7.38 2.82 -0.49
CA VAL A 116 -6.63 2.72 0.77
C VAL A 116 -5.99 1.34 0.84
N THR A 117 -4.70 1.28 1.12
CA THR A 117 -3.97 0.01 1.16
C THR A 117 -3.34 -0.23 2.52
N ASP A 118 -3.32 -1.49 2.93
CA ASP A 118 -2.59 -1.99 4.09
C ASP A 118 -1.83 -3.27 3.71
N HIS A 119 -0.52 -3.14 3.58
CA HIS A 119 0.37 -4.24 3.23
C HIS A 119 1.20 -4.65 4.47
N GLY A 120 0.52 -5.27 5.46
CA GLY A 120 1.15 -5.80 6.66
C GLY A 120 1.51 -4.75 7.71
N SER A 121 0.78 -3.64 7.80
CA SER A 121 0.99 -2.62 8.83
C SER A 121 0.07 -2.78 10.03
N CYS A 122 -1.21 -3.04 9.80
CA CYS A 122 -2.20 -3.14 10.89
C CYS A 122 -1.90 -4.29 11.87
N GLU A 123 -1.23 -5.37 11.42
CA GLU A 123 -0.83 -6.48 12.29
C GLU A 123 0.15 -6.05 13.40
N HIS A 124 0.83 -4.91 13.22
CA HIS A 124 1.76 -4.31 14.19
C HIS A 124 1.10 -3.23 15.05
N VAL A 125 -0.18 -2.95 14.88
CA VAL A 125 -0.92 -1.93 15.64
C VAL A 125 -1.71 -2.63 16.75
N PHE A 126 -1.40 -2.33 18.01
CA PHE A 126 -2.06 -2.96 19.16
C PHE A 126 -3.57 -2.64 19.20
N ASN A 127 -3.94 -1.37 18.96
CA ASN A 127 -5.35 -0.97 18.85
C ASN A 127 -5.85 -1.08 17.42
N ILE A 128 -5.98 -2.31 16.95
CA ILE A 128 -6.34 -2.62 15.57
C ILE A 128 -7.69 -2.01 15.15
N SER A 129 -8.62 -1.86 16.08
CA SER A 129 -9.94 -1.27 15.78
C SER A 129 -9.83 0.19 15.35
N GLU A 130 -8.92 0.96 15.94
CA GLU A 130 -8.68 2.35 15.51
C GLU A 130 -7.98 2.41 14.14
N CYS A 131 -7.09 1.45 13.86
CA CYS A 131 -6.47 1.33 12.55
C CYS A 131 -7.52 1.11 11.45
N TYR A 132 -8.43 0.15 11.64
CA TYR A 132 -9.49 -0.12 10.66
C TYR A 132 -10.53 1.01 10.55
N LYS A 133 -10.85 1.70 11.65
CA LYS A 133 -11.67 2.93 11.59
C LYS A 133 -10.97 4.00 10.76
N THR A 134 -9.65 4.16 10.91
CA THR A 134 -8.87 5.10 10.10
C THR A 134 -8.94 4.73 8.63
N ILE A 135 -8.70 3.47 8.26
CA ILE A 135 -8.83 2.96 6.89
C ILE A 135 -10.22 3.29 6.32
N HIS A 136 -11.28 2.95 7.06
CA HIS A 136 -12.65 3.22 6.63
C HIS A 136 -12.89 4.71 6.42
N ASN A 137 -12.50 5.56 7.36
CA ASN A 137 -12.74 7.00 7.30
C ASN A 137 -11.98 7.68 6.15
N LEU A 138 -10.79 7.22 5.81
CA LEU A 138 -10.00 7.73 4.70
C LEU A 138 -10.59 7.35 3.33
N THR A 139 -11.25 6.19 3.26
CA THR A 139 -11.80 5.67 2.01
C THR A 139 -13.05 6.46 1.59
N LYS A 140 -13.07 6.95 0.37
CA LYS A 140 -14.26 7.64 -0.16
C LYS A 140 -15.40 6.64 -0.41
N LYS A 141 -16.63 7.15 -0.49
CA LYS A 141 -17.77 6.33 -0.92
C LYS A 141 -17.48 5.68 -2.29
N ASN A 142 -17.69 4.37 -2.39
CA ASN A 142 -17.35 3.55 -3.56
C ASN A 142 -15.84 3.48 -3.86
N GLY A 143 -14.98 3.83 -2.91
CA GLY A 143 -13.55 3.58 -2.99
C GLY A 143 -13.22 2.13 -2.63
N TYR A 144 -11.98 1.75 -2.86
CA TYR A 144 -11.47 0.41 -2.61
C TYR A 144 -10.57 0.38 -1.38
N ILE A 145 -10.62 -0.73 -0.67
CA ILE A 145 -9.69 -1.06 0.41
C ILE A 145 -9.00 -2.36 0.00
N VAL A 146 -7.66 -2.35 -0.05
CA VAL A 146 -6.85 -3.53 -0.32
C VAL A 146 -6.02 -3.84 0.92
N ILE A 147 -6.27 -5.00 1.52
CA ILE A 147 -5.59 -5.46 2.72
C ILE A 147 -4.82 -6.74 2.38
N ALA A 148 -3.52 -6.72 2.62
CA ALA A 148 -2.65 -7.89 2.49
C ALA A 148 -1.94 -8.13 3.82
N GLN A 149 -2.42 -9.10 4.59
CA GLN A 149 -1.90 -9.46 5.90
C GLN A 149 -1.25 -10.84 5.88
N GLY A 150 -0.25 -11.02 6.76
CA GLY A 150 0.38 -12.32 6.91
C GLY A 150 -0.57 -13.33 7.57
N LEU A 151 -0.77 -14.47 6.92
CA LEU A 151 -1.51 -15.62 7.49
C LEU A 151 -0.59 -16.52 8.32
N LEU A 152 0.71 -16.31 8.27
CA LEU A 152 1.72 -17.10 8.96
C LEU A 152 2.20 -16.38 10.22
N LYS A 153 2.68 -17.16 11.19
CA LYS A 153 3.28 -16.61 12.41
C LYS A 153 4.41 -15.66 12.05
N GLY A 154 4.18 -14.37 12.26
CA GLY A 154 5.12 -13.27 12.06
C GLY A 154 5.51 -12.62 13.39
N ASN A 155 5.92 -11.37 13.31
CA ASN A 155 6.28 -10.53 14.45
C ASN A 155 5.21 -9.47 14.79
N GLY A 156 4.03 -9.58 14.20
CA GLY A 156 2.88 -8.72 14.51
C GLY A 156 2.15 -9.14 15.79
N TYR A 157 1.29 -8.28 16.30
CA TYR A 157 0.38 -8.58 17.41
C TYR A 157 -0.74 -9.52 17.00
N PHE A 158 -1.16 -9.46 15.73
CA PHE A 158 -2.30 -10.18 15.22
C PHE A 158 -1.93 -11.08 14.05
N LEU A 159 -2.62 -12.22 13.99
CA LEU A 159 -2.68 -13.08 12.82
C LEU A 159 -4.11 -13.04 12.30
N PHE A 160 -4.25 -12.91 11.01
CA PHE A 160 -5.54 -12.89 10.34
C PHE A 160 -5.76 -14.24 9.65
N ASP A 161 -6.95 -14.74 9.72
CA ASP A 161 -7.37 -15.91 8.94
C ASP A 161 -8.60 -15.57 8.10
N LYS A 162 -9.10 -16.57 7.37
CA LYS A 162 -10.24 -16.37 6.48
C LYS A 162 -11.49 -15.88 7.21
N SER A 163 -11.70 -16.30 8.46
CA SER A 163 -12.89 -15.91 9.24
C SER A 163 -12.95 -14.42 9.51
N PHE A 164 -11.79 -13.75 9.55
CA PHE A 164 -11.75 -12.27 9.68
C PHE A 164 -12.39 -11.55 8.49
N VAL A 165 -12.33 -12.15 7.30
CA VAL A 165 -12.90 -11.56 6.07
C VAL A 165 -14.37 -11.94 5.91
N ASP A 166 -14.69 -13.16 6.31
CA ASP A 166 -16.06 -13.72 6.14
C ASP A 166 -17.06 -13.16 7.20
N GLY A 167 -16.57 -12.57 8.30
CA GLY A 167 -17.37 -11.90 9.34
C GLY A 167 -17.81 -12.84 10.44
#